data_8355013d9c5184df66e8c08540075a43
#
_entry.id   8355013d9c5184df66e8c08540075a43
#
_cell.length_a   1.000
_cell.length_b   1.000
_cell.length_c   1.000
_cell.angle_alpha   90.00
_cell.angle_beta   90.00
_cell.angle_gamma   90.00
#
_symmetry.space_group_name_H-M   'P 1'
#
loop_
_entity.id
_entity.type
_entity.pdbx_description
1 polymer ?
#
loop_
_entity_poly.entity_id
_entity_poly.type
_entity_poly.pdbx_seq_one_letter_code
_entity_poly.pdbx_strand_id
1 'polypeptide(L)'
;MPDENYYIYYPYQSDMTGKTAASTGATLTDAEFYAPLIDSWQPRKDQSSYEAYAASDLMTANGSVENGTDNSLTLTFSMAHRMALAVVELPAFVYRFTNQHSIPDYVFSSPTEFDSEALPYLVSDGTCRYLFHPSAGMELSAYNDSRQCEFSIEIQPNQIAGGSYRLYKPNGGRVMKLHTLQVGDFFLADGHLLPYDADNEKVQTSNVVGIVFQTNPARIGDAEKKVLGGEVHALVMALKNAAVDVTFWITRPVESYLPACSSKAEGYNDISGYWNSEQMRKACGDFSSYPALKAADEYNKYYPVPATTTGWYLPSSGQCWDLLQYLGGCPALADPAEQTSDALGYDERLGQGDVPAALNKWMAKIADKDKHTFTSDDNIWTSTWSRSSVHNWAIYAGGVFCRYLYSAIDYESMIVRPVLAF
;
A
#
# COMPACT_ATOMS: atom_id res chain seq x y z
N MET A 1 20.58 -57.26 11.74
CA MET A 1 19.96 -56.58 12.87
C MET A 1 18.59 -56.01 12.46
N PRO A 2 17.58 -56.85 12.33
CA PRO A 2 16.27 -56.32 11.86
C PRO A 2 15.27 -55.97 12.96
N ASP A 3 15.64 -56.10 14.23
CA ASP A 3 14.72 -55.89 15.38
C ASP A 3 15.13 -54.74 16.31
N GLU A 4 15.93 -53.79 15.85
CA GLU A 4 16.30 -52.63 16.63
C GLU A 4 15.32 -51.48 16.35
N ASN A 5 14.70 -50.94 17.41
CA ASN A 5 13.91 -49.73 17.31
C ASN A 5 14.86 -48.51 17.36
N TYR A 6 14.72 -47.65 16.36
CA TYR A 6 15.46 -46.39 16.28
C TYR A 6 14.56 -45.26 16.69
N TYR A 7 14.98 -44.49 17.69
CA TYR A 7 14.25 -43.38 18.21
C TYR A 7 15.00 -42.07 17.88
N ILE A 8 14.30 -41.07 17.40
CA ILE A 8 14.85 -39.74 17.10
C ILE A 8 14.00 -38.63 17.69
N TYR A 9 14.63 -37.57 18.14
CA TYR A 9 13.94 -36.33 18.49
C TYR A 9 14.67 -35.13 17.89
N TYR A 10 13.96 -34.05 17.69
CA TYR A 10 14.44 -32.80 17.15
C TYR A 10 13.65 -31.62 17.77
N PRO A 11 14.29 -30.46 18.06
CA PRO A 11 15.72 -30.19 17.93
C PRO A 11 16.53 -30.81 19.08
N TYR A 12 17.83 -31.06 18.82
CA TYR A 12 18.73 -31.55 19.89
C TYR A 12 19.01 -30.46 20.94
N GLN A 13 18.88 -30.82 22.22
CA GLN A 13 19.28 -30.01 23.37
C GLN A 13 20.10 -30.87 24.32
N SER A 14 21.29 -30.40 24.70
CA SER A 14 22.25 -31.19 25.48
C SER A 14 21.75 -31.56 26.88
N ASP A 15 20.93 -30.70 27.49
CA ASP A 15 20.32 -30.91 28.82
C ASP A 15 19.15 -31.91 28.79
N MET A 16 18.71 -32.31 27.62
CA MET A 16 17.71 -33.36 27.39
C MET A 16 18.32 -34.76 27.23
N THR A 17 19.65 -34.86 27.21
CA THR A 17 20.32 -36.14 27.08
C THR A 17 20.00 -37.06 28.27
N GLY A 18 19.56 -38.29 27.96
CA GLY A 18 19.23 -39.28 29.00
C GLY A 18 17.83 -39.14 29.64
N LYS A 19 17.02 -38.17 29.18
CA LYS A 19 15.63 -37.98 29.67
C LYS A 19 14.60 -38.79 28.92
N THR A 20 14.95 -40.05 28.57
CA THR A 20 14.00 -41.00 27.92
C THR A 20 13.70 -42.14 28.88
N ALA A 21 12.56 -42.81 28.66
CA ALA A 21 12.28 -44.03 29.45
C ALA A 21 13.33 -45.11 29.21
N ALA A 22 13.70 -45.84 30.26
CA ALA A 22 14.60 -46.95 30.13
C ALA A 22 13.90 -48.08 29.38
N SER A 23 14.48 -48.49 28.26
CA SER A 23 13.98 -49.66 27.48
C SER A 23 14.54 -50.97 28.09
N THR A 24 13.76 -51.60 28.93
CA THR A 24 14.11 -52.93 29.50
C THR A 24 13.27 -54.02 28.83
N GLY A 25 13.49 -54.25 27.54
CA GLY A 25 12.92 -55.39 26.83
C GLY A 25 11.42 -55.31 26.48
N ALA A 26 10.73 -54.21 26.79
CA ALA A 26 9.36 -53.96 26.33
C ALA A 26 9.38 -53.11 25.06
N THR A 27 8.50 -53.39 24.11
CA THR A 27 8.27 -52.54 22.95
C THR A 27 7.47 -51.32 23.38
N LEU A 28 8.15 -50.21 23.66
CA LEU A 28 7.49 -48.94 23.95
C LEU A 28 7.08 -48.24 22.65
N THR A 29 5.94 -47.59 22.66
CA THR A 29 5.63 -46.60 21.63
C THR A 29 6.59 -45.45 21.73
N ASP A 30 6.76 -44.63 20.68
CA ASP A 30 7.60 -43.44 20.72
C ASP A 30 7.12 -42.46 21.80
N ALA A 31 5.81 -42.35 22.00
CA ALA A 31 5.24 -41.45 23.05
C ALA A 31 5.61 -41.95 24.45
N GLU A 32 5.55 -43.25 24.73
CA GLU A 32 5.94 -43.81 26.03
C GLU A 32 7.45 -43.71 26.26
N PHE A 33 8.26 -43.96 25.23
CA PHE A 33 9.71 -43.78 25.33
C PHE A 33 10.11 -42.36 25.60
N TYR A 34 9.46 -41.40 24.96
CA TYR A 34 9.79 -39.98 25.11
C TYR A 34 8.98 -39.24 26.20
N ALA A 35 8.07 -39.89 26.92
CA ALA A 35 7.27 -39.21 27.94
C ALA A 35 8.11 -38.39 28.93
N PRO A 36 9.24 -38.88 29.53
CA PRO A 36 10.04 -38.07 30.42
C PRO A 36 10.75 -36.89 29.73
N LEU A 37 11.08 -37.03 28.43
CA LEU A 37 11.66 -35.96 27.64
C LEU A 37 10.61 -34.88 27.37
N ILE A 38 9.41 -35.31 26.93
CA ILE A 38 8.28 -34.40 26.65
C ILE A 38 7.93 -33.61 27.90
N ASP A 39 7.76 -34.29 29.05
CA ASP A 39 7.41 -33.64 30.33
C ASP A 39 8.47 -32.65 30.82
N SER A 40 9.73 -32.87 30.43
CA SER A 40 10.85 -32.00 30.79
C SER A 40 11.08 -30.87 29.82
N TRP A 41 10.49 -30.92 28.63
CA TRP A 41 10.73 -29.95 27.57
C TRP A 41 10.15 -28.58 27.94
N GLN A 42 10.96 -27.54 27.78
CA GLN A 42 10.52 -26.17 28.07
C GLN A 42 10.64 -25.30 26.81
N PRO A 43 9.55 -25.06 26.09
CA PRO A 43 9.53 -24.09 25.01
C PRO A 43 10.03 -22.73 25.50
N ARG A 44 10.76 -22.01 24.65
CA ARG A 44 11.26 -20.67 24.99
C ARG A 44 10.11 -19.71 25.20
N LYS A 45 10.21 -18.82 26.19
CA LYS A 45 9.23 -17.75 26.38
C LYS A 45 9.30 -16.71 25.26
N ASP A 46 10.51 -16.35 24.87
CA ASP A 46 10.75 -15.50 23.68
C ASP A 46 10.95 -16.39 22.46
N GLN A 47 9.95 -16.38 21.57
CA GLN A 47 9.93 -17.07 20.29
C GLN A 47 9.84 -16.07 19.13
N SER A 48 10.19 -14.78 19.33
CA SER A 48 10.07 -13.72 18.33
C SER A 48 10.94 -13.94 17.08
N SER A 49 12.00 -14.74 17.19
CA SER A 49 12.80 -15.19 16.05
C SER A 49 12.40 -16.58 15.55
N TYR A 50 12.59 -16.85 14.26
CA TYR A 50 12.35 -18.18 13.68
C TYR A 50 13.19 -19.27 14.39
N GLU A 51 14.44 -18.97 14.75
CA GLU A 51 15.32 -19.91 15.44
C GLU A 51 14.79 -20.27 16.82
N ALA A 52 14.30 -19.29 17.58
CA ALA A 52 13.73 -19.52 18.91
C ALA A 52 12.41 -20.29 18.83
N TYR A 53 11.57 -19.95 17.85
CA TYR A 53 10.33 -20.67 17.56
C TYR A 53 10.63 -22.15 17.19
N ALA A 54 11.50 -22.40 16.20
CA ALA A 54 11.86 -23.74 15.76
C ALA A 54 12.52 -24.56 16.86
N ALA A 55 13.35 -23.93 17.70
CA ALA A 55 13.98 -24.58 18.85
C ALA A 55 13.00 -24.97 19.97
N SER A 56 11.79 -24.39 19.96
CA SER A 56 10.72 -24.71 20.92
C SER A 56 9.87 -25.90 20.49
N ASP A 57 9.96 -26.32 19.22
CA ASP A 57 9.11 -27.34 18.61
C ASP A 57 9.71 -28.74 18.78
N LEU A 58 9.42 -29.40 19.89
CA LEU A 58 9.84 -30.78 20.08
C LEU A 58 9.08 -31.72 19.15
N MET A 59 9.81 -32.43 18.32
CA MET A 59 9.32 -33.52 17.48
C MET A 59 10.00 -34.84 17.83
N THR A 60 9.26 -35.94 17.82
CA THR A 60 9.78 -37.25 18.07
C THR A 60 9.29 -38.25 17.04
N ALA A 61 10.04 -39.33 16.81
CA ALA A 61 9.62 -40.43 15.96
C ALA A 61 10.26 -41.77 16.33
N ASN A 62 9.56 -42.86 15.99
CA ASN A 62 10.11 -44.17 15.86
C ASN A 62 10.51 -44.40 14.38
N GLY A 63 11.73 -44.88 14.17
CA GLY A 63 12.24 -45.19 12.82
C GLY A 63 11.92 -46.59 12.38
N SER A 64 11.60 -46.74 11.08
CA SER A 64 11.61 -48.04 10.40
C SER A 64 12.90 -48.20 9.63
N VAL A 65 13.38 -49.44 9.57
CA VAL A 65 14.59 -49.84 8.82
C VAL A 65 14.21 -50.63 7.58
N GLU A 66 14.67 -50.16 6.45
CA GLU A 66 14.55 -50.91 5.17
C GLU A 66 15.94 -51.30 4.67
N ASN A 67 16.09 -52.58 4.27
CA ASN A 67 17.33 -53.07 3.66
C ASN A 67 17.32 -52.76 2.17
N GLY A 68 18.30 -52.01 1.69
CA GLY A 68 18.55 -51.81 0.26
C GLY A 68 19.17 -53.05 -0.39
N THR A 69 19.07 -53.13 -1.71
CA THR A 69 19.62 -54.23 -2.50
C THR A 69 21.15 -54.26 -2.58
N ASP A 70 21.81 -53.21 -2.12
CA ASP A 70 23.26 -52.96 -2.14
C ASP A 70 23.94 -53.06 -0.75
N ASN A 71 23.28 -53.71 0.21
CA ASN A 71 23.66 -53.70 1.64
C ASN A 71 23.56 -52.33 2.32
N SER A 72 22.90 -51.39 1.72
CA SER A 72 22.58 -50.13 2.40
C SER A 72 21.41 -50.31 3.37
N LEU A 73 21.37 -49.49 4.42
CA LEU A 73 20.26 -49.40 5.36
C LEU A 73 19.63 -48.03 5.18
N THR A 74 18.33 -48.01 4.93
CA THR A 74 17.56 -46.75 4.93
C THR A 74 16.73 -46.68 6.21
N LEU A 75 16.91 -45.60 6.97
CA LEU A 75 16.13 -45.24 8.17
C LEU A 75 15.10 -44.20 7.77
N THR A 76 13.81 -44.50 7.97
CA THR A 76 12.71 -43.59 7.70
C THR A 76 12.03 -43.23 9.01
N PHE A 77 11.84 -41.92 9.22
CA PHE A 77 11.19 -41.36 10.41
C PHE A 77 10.01 -40.47 10.03
N SER A 78 8.85 -40.71 10.65
CA SER A 78 7.70 -39.81 10.61
C SER A 78 7.64 -38.99 11.90
N MET A 79 8.13 -37.77 11.83
CA MET A 79 8.20 -36.89 13.00
C MET A 79 6.81 -36.41 13.42
N ALA A 80 6.55 -36.49 14.73
CA ALA A 80 5.32 -36.00 15.35
C ALA A 80 5.65 -34.85 16.32
N HIS A 81 4.97 -33.72 16.16
CA HIS A 81 5.07 -32.60 17.09
C HIS A 81 4.54 -32.98 18.47
N ARG A 82 5.17 -32.49 19.52
CA ARG A 82 4.81 -32.80 20.93
C ARG A 82 4.33 -31.59 21.70
N MET A 83 4.63 -30.38 21.22
CA MET A 83 4.16 -29.15 21.82
C MET A 83 2.80 -28.75 21.27
N ALA A 84 2.02 -27.99 22.03
CA ALA A 84 0.78 -27.37 21.59
C ALA A 84 1.10 -26.06 20.87
N LEU A 85 0.33 -25.73 19.84
CA LEU A 85 0.52 -24.52 19.05
C LEU A 85 -0.70 -23.60 19.14
N ALA A 86 -0.48 -22.38 19.61
CA ALA A 86 -1.42 -21.28 19.45
C ALA A 86 -1.09 -20.55 18.13
N VAL A 87 -2.07 -20.42 17.26
CA VAL A 87 -2.04 -19.57 16.07
C VAL A 87 -3.00 -18.43 16.29
N VAL A 88 -2.53 -17.20 16.21
CA VAL A 88 -3.38 -16.03 16.44
C VAL A 88 -3.40 -15.19 15.18
N GLU A 89 -4.58 -15.03 14.59
CA GLU A 89 -4.80 -14.07 13.51
C GLU A 89 -4.95 -12.69 14.12
N LEU A 90 -3.93 -11.85 13.91
CA LEU A 90 -3.90 -10.50 14.48
C LEU A 90 -5.03 -9.63 13.93
N PRO A 91 -5.68 -8.81 14.78
CA PRO A 91 -6.71 -7.89 14.32
C PRO A 91 -6.20 -6.97 13.23
N ALA A 92 -6.93 -6.91 12.12
CA ALA A 92 -6.61 -6.04 10.99
C ALA A 92 -7.86 -5.70 10.19
N PHE A 93 -7.82 -4.57 9.46
CA PHE A 93 -8.80 -4.28 8.42
C PHE A 93 -8.19 -4.62 7.05
N VAL A 94 -8.94 -5.35 6.23
CA VAL A 94 -8.54 -5.69 4.86
C VAL A 94 -9.47 -4.96 3.92
N TYR A 95 -8.95 -3.94 3.22
CA TYR A 95 -9.70 -3.19 2.23
C TYR A 95 -9.59 -3.87 0.87
N ARG A 96 -10.72 -4.24 0.29
CA ARG A 96 -10.84 -4.87 -1.03
C ARG A 96 -11.68 -4.02 -1.95
N PHE A 97 -11.13 -3.68 -3.12
CA PHE A 97 -11.81 -2.90 -4.15
C PHE A 97 -12.58 -3.82 -5.10
N THR A 98 -13.91 -3.81 -5.00
CA THR A 98 -14.78 -4.81 -5.64
C THR A 98 -14.98 -4.60 -7.15
N ASN A 99 -14.77 -3.39 -7.65
CA ASN A 99 -14.89 -3.04 -9.06
C ASN A 99 -13.54 -3.06 -9.82
N GLN A 100 -12.46 -3.43 -9.15
CA GLN A 100 -11.10 -3.44 -9.71
C GLN A 100 -10.32 -4.64 -9.15
N HIS A 101 -10.36 -5.77 -9.86
CA HIS A 101 -9.83 -7.04 -9.37
C HIS A 101 -8.28 -7.11 -9.35
N SER A 102 -7.62 -6.27 -10.15
CA SER A 102 -6.15 -6.19 -10.20
C SER A 102 -5.55 -5.30 -9.11
N ILE A 103 -6.37 -4.50 -8.42
CA ILE A 103 -5.89 -3.73 -7.25
C ILE A 103 -5.73 -4.69 -6.07
N PRO A 104 -4.51 -4.80 -5.49
CA PRO A 104 -4.28 -5.70 -4.37
C PRO A 104 -5.02 -5.23 -3.11
N ASP A 105 -5.43 -6.18 -2.29
CA ASP A 105 -6.02 -5.90 -0.98
C ASP A 105 -5.02 -5.13 -0.11
N TYR A 106 -5.46 -4.04 0.52
CA TYR A 106 -4.66 -3.33 1.50
C TYR A 106 -4.98 -3.81 2.91
N VAL A 107 -3.96 -4.29 3.62
CA VAL A 107 -4.09 -4.74 5.01
C VAL A 107 -3.59 -3.64 5.94
N PHE A 108 -4.52 -3.03 6.65
CA PHE A 108 -4.19 -2.11 7.73
C PHE A 108 -4.21 -2.86 9.06
N SER A 109 -3.04 -2.99 9.68
CA SER A 109 -2.88 -3.51 11.03
C SER A 109 -2.26 -2.41 11.90
N SER A 110 -2.81 -2.19 13.08
CA SER A 110 -2.14 -1.33 14.06
C SER A 110 -0.84 -2.01 14.49
N PRO A 111 0.24 -1.26 14.73
CA PRO A 111 1.42 -1.80 15.39
C PRO A 111 1.00 -2.47 16.70
N THR A 112 1.42 -3.71 16.89
CA THR A 112 1.05 -4.53 18.05
C THR A 112 2.29 -4.84 18.85
N GLU A 113 2.30 -4.43 20.13
CA GLU A 113 3.33 -4.78 21.10
C GLU A 113 2.81 -5.88 22.02
N PHE A 114 3.59 -6.93 22.21
CA PHE A 114 3.28 -7.98 23.19
C PHE A 114 3.94 -7.60 24.51
N ASP A 115 3.16 -7.62 25.60
CA ASP A 115 3.65 -7.32 26.96
C ASP A 115 3.60 -8.51 27.91
N SER A 116 3.07 -9.65 27.46
CA SER A 116 3.15 -10.92 28.17
C SER A 116 4.59 -11.45 28.14
N GLU A 117 4.92 -12.36 29.07
CA GLU A 117 6.21 -13.08 29.03
C GLU A 117 6.37 -13.93 27.76
N ALA A 118 5.25 -14.29 27.13
CA ALA A 118 5.17 -15.01 25.88
C ALA A 118 5.34 -14.04 24.70
N LEU A 119 6.46 -14.11 24.00
CA LEU A 119 6.70 -13.35 22.77
C LEU A 119 6.58 -14.29 21.56
N PRO A 120 5.52 -14.17 20.73
CA PRO A 120 5.27 -15.10 19.65
C PRO A 120 6.11 -14.79 18.41
N TYR A 121 6.25 -15.79 17.54
CA TYR A 121 6.81 -15.63 16.21
C TYR A 121 5.79 -15.00 15.27
N LEU A 122 6.13 -13.84 14.69
CA LEU A 122 5.30 -13.14 13.70
C LEU A 122 5.54 -13.69 12.31
N VAL A 123 4.46 -14.07 11.62
CA VAL A 123 4.49 -14.60 10.26
C VAL A 123 4.02 -13.53 9.28
N SER A 124 4.61 -13.51 8.09
CA SER A 124 4.25 -12.53 7.03
C SER A 124 2.79 -12.63 6.56
N ASP A 125 2.09 -13.73 6.86
CA ASP A 125 0.67 -13.92 6.58
C ASP A 125 -0.26 -13.14 7.53
N GLY A 126 0.32 -12.41 8.52
CA GLY A 126 -0.42 -11.63 9.52
C GLY A 126 -0.93 -12.46 10.68
N THR A 127 -0.40 -13.65 10.88
CA THR A 127 -0.58 -14.44 12.08
C THR A 127 0.63 -14.35 12.99
N CYS A 128 0.46 -14.63 14.27
CA CYS A 128 1.56 -14.99 15.14
C CYS A 128 1.39 -16.41 15.68
N ARG A 129 2.50 -17.06 15.98
CA ARG A 129 2.57 -18.46 16.38
C ARG A 129 3.36 -18.59 17.67
N TYR A 130 2.83 -19.37 18.60
CA TYR A 130 3.49 -19.63 19.88
C TYR A 130 3.34 -21.10 20.28
N LEU A 131 4.48 -21.76 20.49
CA LEU A 131 4.57 -23.13 20.98
C LEU A 131 4.67 -23.13 22.50
N PHE A 132 3.89 -23.97 23.14
CA PHE A 132 3.91 -24.10 24.60
C PHE A 132 3.67 -25.56 25.02
N HIS A 133 4.11 -25.88 26.24
CA HIS A 133 3.90 -27.21 26.79
C HIS A 133 2.40 -27.39 27.11
N PRO A 134 1.75 -28.48 26.64
CA PRO A 134 0.31 -28.66 26.81
C PRO A 134 -0.17 -28.55 28.26
N SER A 135 0.59 -29.08 29.21
CA SER A 135 0.24 -29.07 30.64
C SER A 135 0.45 -27.72 31.33
N ALA A 136 1.19 -26.80 30.71
CA ALA A 136 1.48 -25.49 31.31
C ALA A 136 0.39 -24.45 31.02
N GLY A 137 -0.31 -24.56 29.86
CA GLY A 137 -1.14 -23.48 29.35
C GLY A 137 -0.29 -22.27 28.93
N MET A 138 -0.92 -21.18 28.56
CA MET A 138 -0.23 -19.93 28.24
C MET A 138 -1.16 -18.72 28.32
N GLU A 139 -0.58 -17.54 28.49
CA GLU A 139 -1.25 -16.26 28.33
C GLU A 139 -0.50 -15.43 27.27
N LEU A 140 -1.25 -14.80 26.37
CA LEU A 140 -0.76 -13.89 25.36
C LEU A 140 -1.61 -12.65 25.33
N SER A 141 -1.01 -11.48 25.58
CA SER A 141 -1.66 -10.18 25.46
C SER A 141 -0.87 -9.24 24.58
N ALA A 142 -1.60 -8.36 23.92
CA ALA A 142 -1.03 -7.38 23.01
C ALA A 142 -1.72 -6.03 23.12
N TYR A 143 -0.96 -4.98 22.91
CA TYR A 143 -1.36 -3.57 22.99
C TYR A 143 -1.06 -2.84 21.69
N ASN A 144 -1.84 -1.81 21.42
CA ASN A 144 -1.55 -0.85 20.35
C ASN A 144 -0.61 0.27 20.86
N ASP A 145 -0.23 1.18 19.95
CA ASP A 145 0.68 2.31 20.25
C ASP A 145 0.17 3.22 21.38
N SER A 146 -1.16 3.30 21.57
CA SER A 146 -1.76 4.08 22.66
C SER A 146 -1.78 3.34 24.00
N ARG A 147 -1.16 2.16 24.10
CA ARG A 147 -1.15 1.30 25.28
C ARG A 147 -2.55 0.83 25.74
N GLN A 148 -3.51 0.82 24.82
CA GLN A 148 -4.80 0.19 25.06
C GLN A 148 -4.71 -1.29 24.70
N CYS A 149 -5.19 -2.17 25.57
CA CYS A 149 -5.20 -3.61 25.31
C CYS A 149 -6.05 -3.93 24.08
N GLU A 150 -5.42 -4.47 23.06
CA GLU A 150 -6.13 -4.92 21.86
C GLU A 150 -6.76 -6.30 22.08
N PHE A 151 -6.03 -7.23 22.74
CA PHE A 151 -6.55 -8.52 23.10
C PHE A 151 -5.75 -9.19 24.22
N SER A 152 -6.40 -10.14 24.91
CA SER A 152 -5.77 -11.11 25.79
C SER A 152 -6.34 -12.48 25.49
N ILE A 153 -5.46 -13.49 25.38
CA ILE A 153 -5.80 -14.89 25.16
C ILE A 153 -5.20 -15.69 26.30
N GLU A 154 -6.05 -16.36 27.06
CA GLU A 154 -5.64 -17.31 28.08
C GLU A 154 -5.96 -18.73 27.61
N ILE A 155 -4.99 -19.63 27.61
CA ILE A 155 -5.14 -21.03 27.28
C ILE A 155 -4.84 -21.85 28.52
N GLN A 156 -5.87 -22.55 29.01
CA GLN A 156 -5.75 -23.36 30.20
C GLN A 156 -4.90 -24.62 29.96
N PRO A 157 -4.23 -25.15 31.00
CA PRO A 157 -3.53 -26.42 30.93
C PRO A 157 -4.36 -27.52 30.30
N ASN A 158 -3.77 -28.28 29.39
CA ASN A 158 -4.39 -29.39 28.64
C ASN A 158 -5.57 -29.02 27.74
N GLN A 159 -5.79 -27.73 27.48
CA GLN A 159 -6.84 -27.29 26.55
C GLN A 159 -6.52 -27.59 25.08
N ILE A 160 -5.23 -27.63 24.73
CA ILE A 160 -4.73 -28.03 23.42
C ILE A 160 -3.76 -29.19 23.64
N ALA A 161 -4.00 -30.30 22.97
CA ALA A 161 -3.12 -31.46 23.04
C ALA A 161 -1.78 -31.23 22.33
N GLY A 162 -0.74 -31.95 22.75
CA GLY A 162 0.53 -31.95 22.04
C GLY A 162 0.36 -32.41 20.59
N GLY A 163 1.06 -31.75 19.67
CA GLY A 163 0.94 -31.96 18.23
C GLY A 163 -0.34 -31.38 17.59
N SER A 164 -1.14 -30.66 18.37
CA SER A 164 -2.35 -30.00 17.89
C SER A 164 -2.21 -28.48 17.94
N TYR A 165 -3.01 -27.80 17.13
CA TYR A 165 -3.06 -26.34 17.16
C TYR A 165 -4.49 -25.83 17.28
N ARG A 166 -4.62 -24.58 17.74
CA ARG A 166 -5.88 -23.83 17.70
C ARG A 166 -5.66 -22.45 17.11
N LEU A 167 -6.56 -22.06 16.22
CA LEU A 167 -6.63 -20.71 15.66
C LEU A 167 -7.51 -19.82 16.56
N TYR A 168 -6.94 -18.70 16.99
CA TYR A 168 -7.63 -17.63 17.71
C TYR A 168 -7.80 -16.41 16.82
N LYS A 169 -8.95 -15.77 16.90
CA LYS A 169 -9.30 -14.56 16.14
C LYS A 169 -9.81 -13.50 17.12
N PRO A 170 -8.91 -12.89 17.90
CA PRO A 170 -9.31 -11.82 18.81
C PRO A 170 -9.93 -10.68 18.00
N ASN A 171 -10.98 -10.06 18.54
CA ASN A 171 -11.75 -8.98 17.89
C ASN A 171 -12.25 -9.32 16.47
N GLY A 172 -12.42 -10.61 16.16
CA GLY A 172 -12.83 -11.09 14.83
C GLY A 172 -11.68 -11.32 13.85
N GLY A 173 -10.44 -11.12 14.26
CA GLY A 173 -9.26 -11.28 13.41
C GLY A 173 -9.24 -10.25 12.28
N ARG A 174 -9.01 -10.69 11.03
CA ARG A 174 -9.02 -9.83 9.85
C ARG A 174 -10.45 -9.54 9.38
N VAL A 175 -10.86 -8.27 9.51
CA VAL A 175 -12.18 -7.80 9.08
C VAL A 175 -12.11 -7.28 7.65
N MET A 176 -12.80 -7.96 6.73
CA MET A 176 -12.92 -7.53 5.33
C MET A 176 -13.81 -6.30 5.20
N LYS A 177 -13.29 -5.25 4.56
CA LYS A 177 -14.01 -4.03 4.17
C LYS A 177 -14.08 -3.97 2.65
N LEU A 178 -15.28 -4.16 2.11
CA LEU A 178 -15.52 -4.04 0.68
C LEU A 178 -15.75 -2.58 0.32
N HIS A 179 -15.08 -2.10 -0.72
CA HIS A 179 -15.19 -0.73 -1.22
C HIS A 179 -15.20 -0.71 -2.74
N THR A 180 -15.81 0.31 -3.33
CA THR A 180 -15.79 0.53 -4.78
C THR A 180 -14.88 1.71 -5.05
N LEU A 181 -13.87 1.54 -5.91
CA LEU A 181 -12.97 2.62 -6.30
C LEU A 181 -13.76 3.82 -6.81
N GLN A 182 -13.49 4.97 -6.23
CA GLN A 182 -14.17 6.22 -6.53
C GLN A 182 -13.28 7.44 -6.30
N VAL A 183 -13.76 8.57 -6.79
CA VAL A 183 -13.12 9.87 -6.54
C VAL A 183 -13.06 10.14 -5.03
N GLY A 184 -11.92 10.62 -4.57
CA GLY A 184 -11.64 10.89 -3.17
C GLY A 184 -10.87 9.80 -2.44
N ASP A 185 -10.78 8.58 -2.99
CA ASP A 185 -9.99 7.51 -2.39
C ASP A 185 -8.50 7.90 -2.33
N PHE A 186 -7.84 7.46 -1.27
CA PHE A 186 -6.44 7.78 -1.02
C PHE A 186 -5.52 6.78 -1.72
N PHE A 187 -4.50 7.30 -2.37
CA PHE A 187 -3.43 6.50 -2.99
C PHE A 187 -2.18 6.52 -2.10
N LEU A 188 -1.65 5.34 -1.81
CA LEU A 188 -0.51 5.15 -0.92
C LEU A 188 0.80 5.02 -1.73
N ALA A 189 1.91 5.37 -1.10
CA ALA A 189 3.23 5.33 -1.75
C ALA A 189 3.64 3.94 -2.24
N ASP A 190 3.11 2.88 -1.67
CA ASP A 190 3.35 1.48 -2.07
C ASP A 190 2.40 0.98 -3.16
N GLY A 191 1.48 1.83 -3.65
CA GLY A 191 0.52 1.51 -4.71
C GLY A 191 -0.81 0.92 -4.22
N HIS A 192 -0.97 0.73 -2.91
CA HIS A 192 -2.26 0.36 -2.36
C HIS A 192 -3.22 1.55 -2.29
N LEU A 193 -4.47 1.24 -2.02
CA LEU A 193 -5.54 2.23 -1.87
C LEU A 193 -6.20 2.13 -0.50
N LEU A 194 -6.64 3.28 0.01
CA LEU A 194 -7.43 3.37 1.22
C LEU A 194 -8.71 4.17 0.92
N PRO A 195 -9.90 3.69 1.32
CA PRO A 195 -11.14 4.41 1.09
C PRO A 195 -11.15 5.82 1.67
N TYR A 196 -11.80 6.76 0.99
CA TYR A 196 -11.93 8.16 1.43
C TYR A 196 -12.61 8.30 2.80
N ASP A 197 -13.49 7.35 3.16
CA ASP A 197 -14.21 7.31 4.42
C ASP A 197 -13.48 6.56 5.54
N ALA A 198 -12.28 6.03 5.27
CA ALA A 198 -11.44 5.43 6.30
C ALA A 198 -11.21 6.38 7.48
N ASP A 199 -11.05 5.83 8.67
CA ASP A 199 -10.84 6.59 9.90
C ASP A 199 -9.60 7.48 9.81
N ASN A 200 -9.63 8.64 10.48
CA ASN A 200 -8.52 9.60 10.46
C ASN A 200 -7.19 8.96 10.89
N GLU A 201 -7.21 8.14 11.93
CA GLU A 201 -6.01 7.43 12.41
C GLU A 201 -5.39 6.58 11.30
N LYS A 202 -6.20 5.80 10.59
CA LYS A 202 -5.71 4.97 9.48
C LYS A 202 -5.11 5.81 8.35
N VAL A 203 -5.74 6.93 8.00
CA VAL A 203 -5.24 7.83 6.96
C VAL A 203 -3.92 8.47 7.38
N GLN A 204 -3.81 8.92 8.63
CA GLN A 204 -2.62 9.61 9.13
C GLN A 204 -1.42 8.68 9.35
N THR A 205 -1.65 7.41 9.62
CA THR A 205 -0.59 6.40 9.81
C THR A 205 -0.24 5.67 8.52
N SER A 206 -1.09 5.72 7.50
CA SER A 206 -0.80 5.22 6.17
C SER A 206 0.01 6.25 5.39
N ASN A 207 0.97 5.81 4.59
CA ASN A 207 1.79 6.70 3.76
C ASN A 207 1.02 7.16 2.51
N VAL A 208 0.01 8.03 2.72
CA VAL A 208 -0.82 8.59 1.65
C VAL A 208 -0.01 9.62 0.87
N VAL A 209 0.03 9.50 -0.45
CA VAL A 209 0.76 10.41 -1.35
C VAL A 209 -0.13 11.12 -2.36
N GLY A 210 -1.38 10.67 -2.52
CA GLY A 210 -2.30 11.29 -3.46
C GLY A 210 -3.76 10.96 -3.23
N ILE A 211 -4.64 11.61 -4.00
CA ILE A 211 -6.10 11.45 -3.98
C ILE A 211 -6.60 11.16 -5.38
N VAL A 212 -7.42 10.13 -5.52
CA VAL A 212 -8.08 9.77 -6.79
C VAL A 212 -9.03 10.88 -7.21
N PHE A 213 -8.91 11.37 -8.45
CA PHE A 213 -9.81 12.41 -8.97
C PHE A 213 -10.55 12.01 -10.23
N GLN A 214 -10.13 10.94 -10.93
CA GLN A 214 -10.78 10.45 -12.14
C GLN A 214 -10.73 8.92 -12.19
N THR A 215 -11.89 8.27 -12.35
CA THR A 215 -12.01 6.80 -12.43
C THR A 215 -12.64 6.34 -13.76
N ASN A 216 -13.01 7.28 -14.64
CA ASN A 216 -13.54 6.94 -15.96
C ASN A 216 -12.38 6.66 -16.94
N PRO A 217 -12.22 5.42 -17.44
CA PRO A 217 -11.12 5.09 -18.36
C PRO A 217 -11.16 5.88 -19.67
N ALA A 218 -12.32 6.40 -20.09
CA ALA A 218 -12.43 7.25 -21.28
C ALA A 218 -11.78 8.63 -21.11
N ARG A 219 -11.54 9.04 -19.85
CA ARG A 219 -10.89 10.30 -19.48
C ARG A 219 -9.42 10.11 -19.07
N ILE A 220 -8.84 8.95 -19.34
CA ILE A 220 -7.41 8.68 -19.11
C ILE A 220 -6.73 8.52 -20.46
N GLY A 221 -5.58 9.14 -20.64
CA GLY A 221 -4.88 9.20 -21.92
C GLY A 221 -4.42 7.83 -22.44
N ASP A 222 -4.26 7.71 -23.74
CA ASP A 222 -3.85 6.44 -24.35
C ASP A 222 -2.38 6.09 -24.06
N ALA A 223 -1.54 7.08 -23.78
CA ALA A 223 -0.15 6.84 -23.41
C ALA A 223 -0.04 6.27 -21.99
N GLU A 224 -0.87 6.75 -21.06
CA GLU A 224 -1.01 6.21 -19.72
C GLU A 224 -1.47 4.74 -19.77
N LYS A 225 -2.55 4.46 -20.52
CA LYS A 225 -3.03 3.08 -20.73
C LYS A 225 -1.95 2.18 -21.32
N LYS A 226 -1.22 2.68 -22.32
CA LYS A 226 -0.17 1.90 -23.00
C LYS A 226 0.97 1.53 -22.06
N VAL A 227 1.47 2.48 -21.25
CA VAL A 227 2.60 2.21 -20.33
C VAL A 227 2.18 1.27 -19.20
N LEU A 228 0.90 1.28 -18.81
CA LEU A 228 0.31 0.40 -17.81
C LEU A 228 -0.20 -0.93 -18.37
N GLY A 229 0.18 -1.29 -19.61
CA GLY A 229 -0.19 -2.58 -20.20
C GLY A 229 -1.64 -2.69 -20.66
N GLY A 230 -2.35 -1.57 -20.77
CA GLY A 230 -3.77 -1.48 -21.18
C GLY A 230 -4.77 -1.49 -20.04
N GLU A 231 -4.37 -1.87 -18.83
CA GLU A 231 -5.20 -1.81 -17.63
C GLU A 231 -4.87 -0.54 -16.84
N VAL A 232 -5.86 0.34 -16.71
CA VAL A 232 -5.74 1.60 -15.98
C VAL A 232 -6.97 1.79 -15.11
N HIS A 233 -6.78 2.18 -13.87
CA HIS A 233 -7.84 2.27 -12.88
C HIS A 233 -8.29 3.70 -12.63
N ALA A 234 -7.33 4.63 -12.46
CA ALA A 234 -7.65 6.00 -12.08
C ALA A 234 -6.49 6.98 -12.33
N LEU A 235 -6.83 8.28 -12.22
CA LEU A 235 -5.85 9.35 -12.06
C LEU A 235 -5.83 9.84 -10.62
N VAL A 236 -4.63 10.18 -10.14
CA VAL A 236 -4.35 10.61 -8.76
C VAL A 236 -3.69 11.98 -8.78
N MET A 237 -4.18 12.90 -7.95
CA MET A 237 -3.56 14.19 -7.67
C MET A 237 -2.57 14.04 -6.51
N ALA A 238 -1.36 14.56 -6.65
CA ALA A 238 -0.39 14.62 -5.55
C ALA A 238 -0.88 15.48 -4.38
N LEU A 239 -0.50 15.12 -3.15
CA LEU A 239 -0.84 15.92 -1.96
C LEU A 239 -0.01 17.20 -1.84
N LYS A 240 1.16 17.25 -2.44
CA LYS A 240 2.08 18.39 -2.36
C LYS A 240 2.35 18.98 -3.73
N ASN A 241 2.66 20.28 -3.74
CA ASN A 241 3.20 20.91 -4.92
C ASN A 241 4.64 20.42 -5.14
N ALA A 242 4.99 20.12 -6.37
CA ALA A 242 6.37 19.84 -6.76
C ALA A 242 7.21 21.12 -6.75
N ALA A 243 6.60 22.25 -7.07
CA ALA A 243 7.18 23.57 -6.94
C ALA A 243 6.08 24.62 -6.75
N VAL A 244 6.49 25.76 -6.21
CA VAL A 244 5.73 27.00 -6.12
C VAL A 244 6.54 28.09 -6.78
N ASP A 245 5.88 29.14 -7.27
CA ASP A 245 6.55 30.31 -7.88
C ASP A 245 7.52 29.96 -9.02
N VAL A 246 7.11 29.07 -9.91
CA VAL A 246 7.94 28.68 -11.07
C VAL A 246 7.32 29.13 -12.38
N THR A 247 8.16 29.49 -13.34
CA THR A 247 7.78 29.74 -14.72
C THR A 247 7.66 28.42 -15.49
N PHE A 248 6.93 28.44 -16.62
CA PHE A 248 6.85 27.24 -17.46
C PHE A 248 8.16 27.00 -18.22
N TRP A 249 8.77 28.05 -18.78
CA TRP A 249 10.07 28.01 -19.49
C TRP A 249 10.97 29.17 -19.09
N ILE A 250 12.27 28.98 -19.25
CA ILE A 250 13.27 30.06 -19.04
C ILE A 250 13.35 30.95 -20.31
N THR A 251 13.32 30.33 -21.47
CA THR A 251 13.32 31.00 -22.77
C THR A 251 12.23 30.42 -23.64
N ARG A 252 11.36 31.29 -24.17
CA ARG A 252 10.26 30.86 -25.03
C ARG A 252 10.79 30.10 -26.23
N PRO A 253 10.35 28.86 -26.52
CA PRO A 253 10.76 28.12 -27.69
C PRO A 253 10.21 28.76 -28.96
N VAL A 254 10.98 28.66 -30.05
CA VAL A 254 10.58 29.18 -31.38
C VAL A 254 9.46 28.30 -31.96
N GLU A 255 9.51 27.01 -31.67
CA GLU A 255 8.57 26.02 -32.19
C GLU A 255 7.88 25.28 -31.05
N SER A 256 6.62 24.89 -31.28
CA SER A 256 5.88 24.04 -30.36
C SER A 256 6.24 22.57 -30.61
N TYR A 257 6.60 21.84 -29.57
CA TYR A 257 6.82 20.39 -29.63
C TYR A 257 5.52 19.57 -29.41
N LEU A 258 4.43 20.25 -29.06
CA LEU A 258 3.15 19.65 -28.75
C LEU A 258 2.06 20.22 -29.67
N PRO A 259 0.98 19.45 -29.93
CA PRO A 259 -0.21 19.95 -30.59
C PRO A 259 -0.76 21.16 -29.86
N ALA A 260 -1.20 22.16 -30.63
CA ALA A 260 -1.81 23.34 -30.04
C ALA A 260 -3.32 23.13 -29.84
N CYS A 261 -3.82 23.42 -28.65
CA CYS A 261 -5.22 23.53 -28.31
C CYS A 261 -5.65 25.00 -28.43
N SER A 262 -6.72 25.28 -29.18
CA SER A 262 -7.16 26.63 -29.51
C SER A 262 -8.58 26.95 -28.99
N SER A 263 -9.27 25.96 -28.43
CA SER A 263 -10.62 26.13 -27.89
C SER A 263 -10.80 25.43 -26.54
N LYS A 264 -11.89 25.74 -25.84
CA LYS A 264 -12.27 25.05 -24.60
C LYS A 264 -12.46 23.54 -24.85
N ALA A 265 -13.13 23.18 -25.94
CA ALA A 265 -13.35 21.78 -26.31
C ALA A 265 -12.02 21.03 -26.52
N GLU A 266 -11.06 21.64 -27.21
CA GLU A 266 -9.73 21.05 -27.40
C GLU A 266 -8.98 20.93 -26.06
N GLY A 267 -9.04 21.95 -25.19
CA GLY A 267 -8.46 21.92 -23.86
C GLY A 267 -9.09 20.88 -22.93
N TYR A 268 -10.41 20.72 -22.97
CA TYR A 268 -11.15 19.67 -22.27
C TYR A 268 -10.73 18.27 -22.74
N ASN A 269 -10.57 18.10 -24.06
CA ASN A 269 -10.21 16.82 -24.67
C ASN A 269 -8.71 16.50 -24.58
N ASP A 270 -7.86 17.47 -24.24
CA ASP A 270 -6.45 17.17 -23.98
C ASP A 270 -6.27 16.51 -22.62
N ILE A 271 -6.39 15.19 -22.60
CA ILE A 271 -6.17 14.31 -21.45
C ILE A 271 -4.78 13.66 -21.50
N SER A 272 -3.83 14.25 -22.25
CA SER A 272 -2.58 13.65 -22.67
C SER A 272 -1.38 14.08 -21.81
N GLY A 273 -1.55 14.36 -20.52
CA GLY A 273 -0.49 14.93 -19.66
C GLY A 273 0.79 14.11 -19.63
N TYR A 274 0.68 12.80 -19.50
CA TYR A 274 1.83 11.89 -19.54
C TYR A 274 2.51 11.91 -20.91
N TRP A 275 1.72 11.79 -22.00
CA TRP A 275 2.25 11.86 -23.36
C TRP A 275 2.95 13.20 -23.63
N ASN A 276 2.35 14.32 -23.22
CA ASN A 276 2.93 15.65 -23.37
C ASN A 276 4.31 15.72 -22.69
N SER A 277 4.42 15.24 -21.44
CA SER A 277 5.67 15.19 -20.70
C SER A 277 6.72 14.34 -21.40
N GLU A 278 6.34 13.17 -21.93
CA GLU A 278 7.25 12.28 -22.66
C GLU A 278 7.69 12.85 -24.01
N GLN A 279 6.82 13.55 -24.76
CA GLN A 279 7.23 14.23 -26.00
C GLN A 279 8.22 15.36 -25.71
N MET A 280 7.96 16.15 -24.65
CA MET A 280 8.87 17.21 -24.22
C MET A 280 10.22 16.63 -23.76
N ARG A 281 10.23 15.49 -23.07
CA ARG A 281 11.45 14.79 -22.68
C ARG A 281 12.28 14.36 -23.90
N LYS A 282 11.64 13.80 -24.92
CA LYS A 282 12.29 13.42 -26.18
C LYS A 282 12.88 14.61 -26.93
N ALA A 283 12.16 15.75 -26.91
CA ALA A 283 12.60 16.96 -27.62
C ALA A 283 13.69 17.75 -26.87
N CYS A 284 13.60 17.82 -25.53
CA CYS A 284 14.41 18.75 -24.72
C CYS A 284 15.36 18.05 -23.73
N GLY A 285 15.30 16.74 -23.60
CA GLY A 285 16.18 15.98 -22.70
C GLY A 285 15.82 16.15 -21.23
N ASP A 286 16.59 16.94 -20.49
CA ASP A 286 16.55 17.02 -19.02
C ASP A 286 15.57 18.07 -18.45
N PHE A 287 14.75 18.67 -19.27
CA PHE A 287 13.86 19.78 -18.91
C PHE A 287 14.56 21.03 -18.34
N SER A 288 15.86 21.20 -18.54
CA SER A 288 16.59 22.35 -17.97
C SER A 288 15.99 23.71 -18.36
N SER A 289 15.39 23.82 -19.54
CA SER A 289 14.72 25.03 -20.04
C SER A 289 13.24 25.13 -19.66
N TYR A 290 12.68 24.13 -18.94
CA TYR A 290 11.25 24.01 -18.61
C TYR A 290 11.05 23.72 -17.12
N PRO A 291 11.16 24.72 -16.23
CA PRO A 291 11.10 24.54 -14.80
C PRO A 291 9.87 23.79 -14.29
N ALA A 292 8.68 24.06 -14.87
CA ALA A 292 7.45 23.37 -14.46
C ALA A 292 7.49 21.87 -14.75
N LEU A 293 7.95 21.47 -15.95
CA LEU A 293 8.11 20.06 -16.31
C LEU A 293 9.20 19.40 -15.47
N LYS A 294 10.32 20.11 -15.25
CA LYS A 294 11.42 19.64 -14.42
C LYS A 294 10.97 19.36 -12.99
N ALA A 295 10.20 20.27 -12.41
CA ALA A 295 9.67 20.10 -11.05
C ALA A 295 8.78 18.85 -10.94
N ALA A 296 7.87 18.63 -11.89
CA ALA A 296 7.01 17.44 -11.91
C ALA A 296 7.83 16.15 -12.06
N ASP A 297 8.88 16.16 -12.90
CA ASP A 297 9.77 15.02 -13.09
C ASP A 297 10.59 14.71 -11.84
N GLU A 298 11.19 15.73 -11.23
CA GLU A 298 11.99 15.58 -10.02
C GLU A 298 11.17 15.18 -8.80
N TYR A 299 9.86 15.43 -8.81
CA TYR A 299 8.95 15.00 -7.73
C TYR A 299 9.00 13.49 -7.50
N ASN A 300 9.22 12.69 -8.55
CA ASN A 300 9.39 11.23 -8.46
C ASN A 300 10.58 10.80 -7.58
N LYS A 301 11.60 11.65 -7.40
CA LYS A 301 12.76 11.36 -6.55
C LYS A 301 12.42 11.50 -5.06
N TYR A 302 11.53 12.44 -4.74
CA TYR A 302 11.15 12.75 -3.36
C TYR A 302 9.92 11.97 -2.89
N TYR A 303 9.05 11.62 -3.83
CA TYR A 303 7.80 10.88 -3.61
C TYR A 303 7.72 9.71 -4.59
N PRO A 304 8.60 8.69 -4.42
CA PRO A 304 8.63 7.54 -5.31
C PRO A 304 7.33 6.75 -5.20
N VAL A 305 6.90 6.19 -6.32
CA VAL A 305 5.71 5.35 -6.46
C VAL A 305 6.09 4.08 -7.22
N PRO A 306 5.30 3.00 -7.13
CA PRO A 306 5.62 1.73 -7.79
C PRO A 306 5.65 1.83 -9.32
N ALA A 307 6.38 0.90 -9.94
CA ALA A 307 6.44 0.76 -11.41
C ALA A 307 5.09 0.35 -12.05
N THR A 308 4.09 0.01 -11.23
CA THR A 308 2.69 -0.21 -11.66
C THR A 308 1.93 1.10 -11.87
N THR A 309 2.61 2.24 -11.80
CA THR A 309 2.09 3.57 -12.09
C THR A 309 2.87 4.21 -13.23
N THR A 310 2.34 5.31 -13.78
CA THR A 310 3.09 6.14 -14.74
C THR A 310 4.27 6.89 -14.11
N GLY A 311 4.37 6.92 -12.77
CA GLY A 311 5.09 7.97 -12.08
C GLY A 311 4.35 9.31 -12.17
N TRP A 312 4.87 10.31 -11.45
CA TRP A 312 4.31 11.66 -11.40
C TRP A 312 4.69 12.46 -12.63
N TYR A 313 3.73 13.20 -13.20
CA TYR A 313 3.94 14.07 -14.35
C TYR A 313 3.08 15.34 -14.25
N LEU A 314 3.36 16.33 -15.12
CA LEU A 314 2.61 17.58 -15.19
C LEU A 314 1.25 17.33 -15.88
N PRO A 315 0.10 17.62 -15.23
CA PRO A 315 -1.21 17.37 -15.81
C PRO A 315 -1.45 18.16 -17.09
N SER A 316 -2.30 17.64 -17.96
CA SER A 316 -2.86 18.41 -19.07
C SER A 316 -4.07 19.25 -18.64
N SER A 317 -4.55 20.13 -19.53
CA SER A 317 -5.72 20.98 -19.26
C SER A 317 -6.98 20.13 -18.99
N GLY A 318 -7.22 19.08 -19.77
CA GLY A 318 -8.36 18.19 -19.56
C GLY A 318 -8.27 17.40 -18.25
N GLN A 319 -7.08 17.05 -17.80
CA GLN A 319 -6.87 16.41 -16.49
C GLN A 319 -7.09 17.40 -15.35
N CYS A 320 -6.64 18.66 -15.48
CA CYS A 320 -6.99 19.71 -14.52
C CYS A 320 -8.49 20.01 -14.52
N TRP A 321 -9.14 20.00 -15.68
CA TRP A 321 -10.58 20.12 -15.79
C TRP A 321 -11.31 19.09 -14.92
N ASP A 322 -10.95 17.81 -15.09
CA ASP A 322 -11.52 16.72 -14.31
C ASP A 322 -11.22 16.86 -12.81
N LEU A 323 -9.99 17.23 -12.46
CA LEU A 323 -9.59 17.46 -11.06
C LEU A 323 -10.48 18.53 -10.40
N LEU A 324 -10.66 19.67 -11.07
CA LEU A 324 -11.46 20.77 -10.55
C LEU A 324 -12.95 20.48 -10.57
N GLN A 325 -13.44 19.75 -11.58
CA GLN A 325 -14.82 19.31 -11.64
C GLN A 325 -15.17 18.40 -10.45
N TYR A 326 -14.34 17.40 -10.18
CA TYR A 326 -14.66 16.36 -9.20
C TYR A 326 -14.21 16.70 -7.78
N LEU A 327 -13.00 17.23 -7.61
CA LEU A 327 -12.49 17.59 -6.28
C LEU A 327 -12.74 19.07 -5.94
N GLY A 328 -12.68 19.95 -6.92
CA GLY A 328 -12.87 21.39 -6.73
C GLY A 328 -14.33 21.83 -6.59
N GLY A 329 -15.30 20.91 -6.79
CA GLY A 329 -16.71 21.22 -6.67
C GLY A 329 -17.19 22.26 -7.68
N CYS A 330 -16.68 22.24 -8.93
CA CYS A 330 -17.01 23.18 -9.99
C CYS A 330 -18.11 22.63 -10.92
N PRO A 331 -19.41 22.80 -10.63
CA PRO A 331 -20.49 22.19 -11.40
C PRO A 331 -20.55 22.68 -12.85
N ALA A 332 -20.12 23.91 -13.13
CA ALA A 332 -20.09 24.45 -14.48
C ALA A 332 -19.18 23.64 -15.42
N LEU A 333 -18.14 22.99 -14.89
CA LEU A 333 -17.25 22.13 -15.68
C LEU A 333 -17.90 20.82 -16.14
N ALA A 334 -19.04 20.45 -15.57
CA ALA A 334 -19.84 19.30 -15.99
C ALA A 334 -20.81 19.64 -17.13
N ASP A 335 -20.98 20.93 -17.49
CA ASP A 335 -21.89 21.36 -18.53
C ASP A 335 -21.36 20.94 -19.91
N PRO A 336 -22.09 20.14 -20.69
CA PRO A 336 -21.71 19.78 -22.07
C PRO A 336 -21.49 20.99 -22.99
N ALA A 337 -22.17 22.11 -22.74
CA ALA A 337 -21.98 23.33 -23.52
C ALA A 337 -20.56 23.91 -23.32
N GLU A 338 -20.03 23.82 -22.13
CA GLU A 338 -18.62 24.21 -21.83
C GLU A 338 -17.62 23.22 -22.44
N GLN A 339 -17.89 21.92 -22.32
CA GLN A 339 -17.03 20.84 -22.81
C GLN A 339 -16.94 20.75 -24.32
N THR A 340 -17.93 21.27 -25.06
CA THR A 340 -18.00 21.26 -26.52
C THR A 340 -17.84 22.65 -27.15
N SER A 341 -17.59 23.67 -26.37
CA SER A 341 -17.45 25.05 -26.82
C SER A 341 -16.23 25.29 -27.68
N ASP A 342 -16.41 25.83 -28.87
CA ASP A 342 -15.33 26.28 -29.76
C ASP A 342 -14.80 27.69 -29.35
N ALA A 343 -15.36 28.27 -28.30
CA ALA A 343 -14.84 29.55 -27.77
C ALA A 343 -13.34 29.44 -27.48
N LEU A 344 -12.61 30.45 -27.84
CA LEU A 344 -11.23 30.59 -27.43
C LEU A 344 -11.20 30.68 -25.89
N GLY A 345 -10.46 29.80 -25.24
CA GLY A 345 -10.44 29.69 -23.78
C GLY A 345 -9.72 30.84 -23.10
N TYR A 346 -10.30 32.03 -23.13
CA TYR A 346 -9.76 33.22 -22.49
C TYR A 346 -10.51 33.50 -21.22
N ASP A 347 -9.78 33.88 -20.15
CA ASP A 347 -10.21 34.51 -18.91
C ASP A 347 -11.69 34.31 -18.51
N GLU A 348 -12.25 33.11 -18.77
CA GLU A 348 -13.61 32.79 -18.43
C GLU A 348 -13.72 32.12 -17.09
N ARG A 349 -14.61 32.64 -16.27
CA ARG A 349 -14.95 32.05 -14.99
C ARG A 349 -15.84 30.82 -15.21
N LEU A 350 -15.27 29.63 -14.98
CA LEU A 350 -15.91 28.35 -15.24
C LEU A 350 -16.48 27.67 -13.96
N GLY A 351 -16.53 28.37 -12.84
CA GLY A 351 -17.05 27.79 -11.62
C GLY A 351 -17.54 28.84 -10.65
N GLN A 352 -18.37 28.43 -9.71
CA GLN A 352 -18.84 29.23 -8.59
C GLN A 352 -18.69 28.45 -7.31
N GLY A 353 -18.34 29.12 -6.22
CA GLY A 353 -18.13 28.54 -4.91
C GLY A 353 -16.69 28.64 -4.42
N ASP A 354 -16.44 28.17 -3.21
CA ASP A 354 -15.12 28.20 -2.60
C ASP A 354 -14.32 26.96 -3.03
N VAL A 355 -13.65 27.07 -4.16
CA VAL A 355 -12.87 25.99 -4.76
C VAL A 355 -11.68 25.59 -3.88
N PRO A 356 -10.88 26.50 -3.30
CA PRO A 356 -9.86 26.13 -2.32
C PRO A 356 -10.41 25.31 -1.16
N ALA A 357 -11.53 25.73 -0.57
CA ALA A 357 -12.14 24.97 0.52
C ALA A 357 -12.61 23.57 0.08
N ALA A 358 -13.17 23.45 -1.13
CA ALA A 358 -13.61 22.17 -1.67
C ALA A 358 -12.43 21.20 -1.88
N LEU A 359 -11.34 21.67 -2.49
CA LEU A 359 -10.11 20.88 -2.68
C LEU A 359 -9.50 20.48 -1.34
N ASN A 360 -9.40 21.41 -0.41
CA ASN A 360 -8.79 21.20 0.91
C ASN A 360 -9.62 20.24 1.79
N LYS A 361 -10.93 20.17 1.58
CA LYS A 361 -11.81 19.22 2.29
C LYS A 361 -11.38 17.77 2.05
N TRP A 362 -11.00 17.41 0.83
CA TRP A 362 -10.51 16.07 0.52
C TRP A 362 -9.20 15.74 1.22
N MET A 363 -8.38 16.76 1.52
CA MET A 363 -7.12 16.62 2.22
C MET A 363 -7.26 16.80 3.75
N ALA A 364 -8.47 16.95 4.28
CA ALA A 364 -8.69 17.26 5.70
C ALA A 364 -8.14 16.20 6.66
N LYS A 365 -8.18 14.92 6.24
CA LYS A 365 -7.66 13.79 7.03
C LYS A 365 -6.13 13.65 6.97
N ILE A 366 -5.47 14.32 6.04
CA ILE A 366 -4.02 14.25 5.86
C ILE A 366 -3.35 15.21 6.84
N ALA A 367 -2.28 14.78 7.50
CA ALA A 367 -1.52 15.63 8.41
C ALA A 367 -0.92 16.85 7.66
N ASP A 368 -0.86 18.00 8.31
CA ASP A 368 -0.45 19.26 7.66
C ASP A 368 0.96 19.23 7.08
N LYS A 369 1.87 18.46 7.70
CA LYS A 369 3.24 18.25 7.18
C LYS A 369 3.28 17.48 5.86
N ASP A 370 2.21 16.73 5.55
CA ASP A 370 2.17 15.78 4.42
C ASP A 370 1.33 16.29 3.25
N LYS A 371 0.83 17.51 3.32
CA LYS A 371 0.05 18.15 2.26
C LYS A 371 0.44 19.62 2.05
N HIS A 372 0.14 20.15 0.85
CA HIS A 372 0.07 21.59 0.59
C HIS A 372 -1.39 21.94 0.26
N THR A 373 -1.98 22.81 1.08
CA THR A 373 -3.35 23.29 0.89
C THR A 373 -3.42 24.26 -0.28
N PHE A 374 -4.57 24.28 -0.95
CA PHE A 374 -4.85 25.27 -2.00
C PHE A 374 -5.32 26.58 -1.39
N THR A 375 -4.98 27.68 -2.05
CA THR A 375 -5.38 29.04 -1.72
C THR A 375 -6.10 29.70 -2.91
N SER A 376 -6.69 30.88 -2.69
CA SER A 376 -7.35 31.64 -3.76
C SER A 376 -6.38 32.23 -4.79
N ASP A 377 -5.09 32.20 -4.50
CA ASP A 377 -4.06 32.76 -5.37
C ASP A 377 -3.33 31.70 -6.21
N ASP A 378 -3.71 30.42 -6.02
CA ASP A 378 -3.06 29.33 -6.75
C ASP A 378 -3.44 29.33 -8.21
N ASN A 379 -2.41 29.30 -9.05
CA ASN A 379 -2.51 29.01 -10.48
C ASN A 379 -1.73 27.72 -10.75
N ILE A 380 -2.37 26.76 -11.44
CA ILE A 380 -1.78 25.46 -11.72
C ILE A 380 -1.25 25.41 -13.15
N TRP A 381 0.05 25.12 -13.32
CA TRP A 381 0.59 24.83 -14.62
C TRP A 381 0.03 23.53 -15.22
N THR A 382 -0.25 23.56 -16.52
CA THR A 382 -0.56 22.36 -17.30
C THR A 382 0.46 22.13 -18.40
N SER A 383 0.51 20.91 -18.92
CA SER A 383 1.35 20.55 -20.09
C SER A 383 0.69 20.87 -21.42
N THR A 384 -0.55 21.36 -21.44
CA THR A 384 -1.30 21.67 -22.66
C THR A 384 -0.76 22.92 -23.30
N TRP A 385 -0.47 22.83 -24.60
CA TRP A 385 0.08 23.93 -25.39
C TRP A 385 -0.99 24.64 -26.20
N SER A 386 -0.96 25.97 -26.26
CA SER A 386 -1.69 26.79 -27.22
C SER A 386 -0.77 27.27 -28.33
N ARG A 387 -1.31 27.96 -29.34
CA ARG A 387 -0.52 28.51 -30.45
C ARG A 387 0.57 29.49 -30.01
N SER A 388 0.40 30.14 -28.88
CA SER A 388 1.26 31.21 -28.41
C SER A 388 1.78 31.05 -27.00
N SER A 389 1.26 30.07 -26.24
CA SER A 389 1.56 29.94 -24.82
C SER A 389 1.20 28.55 -24.30
N VAL A 390 1.18 28.37 -22.98
CA VAL A 390 0.66 27.20 -22.28
C VAL A 390 -0.63 27.55 -21.56
N HIS A 391 -1.46 26.55 -21.31
CA HIS A 391 -2.66 26.71 -20.49
C HIS A 391 -2.29 26.69 -19.00
N ASN A 392 -3.07 27.42 -18.21
CA ASN A 392 -3.09 27.25 -16.77
C ASN A 392 -4.51 27.35 -16.23
N TRP A 393 -4.70 26.89 -15.02
CA TRP A 393 -5.92 27.00 -14.27
C TRP A 393 -5.71 27.87 -13.05
N ALA A 394 -6.42 28.99 -12.98
CA ALA A 394 -6.44 29.86 -11.81
C ALA A 394 -7.57 29.46 -10.87
N ILE A 395 -7.27 29.41 -9.57
CA ILE A 395 -8.19 29.03 -8.50
C ILE A 395 -8.48 30.23 -7.64
N TYR A 396 -9.75 30.49 -7.34
CA TYR A 396 -10.15 31.43 -6.31
C TYR A 396 -11.42 31.02 -5.58
N ALA A 397 -11.69 31.73 -4.46
CA ALA A 397 -12.85 31.49 -3.64
C ALA A 397 -14.19 31.60 -4.41
N GLY A 398 -14.23 32.35 -5.52
CA GLY A 398 -15.42 32.46 -6.35
C GLY A 398 -15.46 31.54 -7.56
N GLY A 399 -14.55 30.58 -7.69
CA GLY A 399 -14.52 29.64 -8.79
C GLY A 399 -13.16 29.40 -9.41
N VAL A 400 -13.15 28.94 -10.66
CA VAL A 400 -11.94 28.70 -11.45
C VAL A 400 -12.08 29.31 -12.83
N PHE A 401 -10.96 29.63 -13.47
CA PHE A 401 -10.93 29.88 -14.89
C PHE A 401 -9.69 29.28 -15.55
N CYS A 402 -9.83 28.88 -16.79
CA CYS A 402 -8.71 28.51 -17.65
C CYS A 402 -8.19 29.74 -18.38
N ARG A 403 -6.91 29.88 -18.48
CA ARG A 403 -6.25 31.04 -19.07
C ARG A 403 -5.17 30.65 -20.04
N TYR A 404 -5.12 31.34 -21.19
CA TYR A 404 -3.97 31.35 -22.06
C TYR A 404 -3.00 32.45 -21.64
N LEU A 405 -1.76 32.12 -21.36
CA LEU A 405 -0.74 33.10 -21.06
C LEU A 405 -0.02 33.54 -22.34
N TYR A 406 -0.10 34.82 -22.65
CA TYR A 406 0.64 35.38 -23.77
C TYR A 406 2.15 35.49 -23.55
N SER A 407 2.60 35.37 -22.29
CA SER A 407 4.00 35.45 -21.94
C SER A 407 4.23 34.67 -20.63
N ALA A 408 4.64 33.42 -20.75
CA ALA A 408 4.98 32.57 -19.60
C ALA A 408 6.38 32.85 -19.03
N ILE A 409 7.11 33.80 -19.61
CA ILE A 409 8.51 34.05 -19.23
C ILE A 409 8.63 34.97 -18.04
N ASP A 410 7.78 36.00 -17.94
CA ASP A 410 8.21 37.16 -17.17
C ASP A 410 7.39 37.51 -15.94
N TYR A 411 6.19 36.96 -15.70
CA TYR A 411 5.29 37.61 -14.73
C TYR A 411 4.37 36.72 -13.90
N GLU A 412 4.30 35.43 -14.11
CA GLU A 412 3.41 34.62 -13.28
C GLU A 412 4.10 33.38 -12.74
N SER A 413 4.35 33.45 -11.46
CA SER A 413 4.76 32.35 -10.64
C SER A 413 3.55 31.47 -10.37
N MET A 414 3.64 30.19 -10.70
CA MET A 414 2.54 29.24 -10.55
C MET A 414 2.99 28.00 -9.82
N ILE A 415 2.02 27.25 -9.31
CA ILE A 415 2.27 25.96 -8.67
C ILE A 415 2.34 24.85 -9.71
N VAL A 416 3.13 23.84 -9.38
CA VAL A 416 3.15 22.57 -10.07
C VAL A 416 2.54 21.52 -9.15
N ARG A 417 1.32 21.07 -9.46
CA ARG A 417 0.63 19.98 -8.75
C ARG A 417 0.65 18.74 -9.65
N PRO A 418 1.57 17.78 -9.40
CA PRO A 418 1.68 16.59 -10.23
C PRO A 418 0.48 15.67 -10.13
N VAL A 419 0.30 14.85 -11.18
CA VAL A 419 -0.67 13.76 -11.22
C VAL A 419 0.01 12.48 -11.68
N LEU A 420 -0.62 11.34 -11.44
CA LEU A 420 -0.21 10.04 -11.97
C LEU A 420 -1.42 9.21 -12.40
N ALA A 421 -1.19 8.17 -13.20
CA ALA A 421 -2.14 7.10 -13.48
C ALA A 421 -1.62 5.77 -12.88
N PHE A 422 -2.56 4.90 -12.46
CA PHE A 422 -2.26 3.55 -11.99
C PHE A 422 -3.28 2.54 -12.47
#